data_82cf9ff8419a4eea1411df412d309d9d
#
_entry.id   82cf9ff8419a4eea1411df412d309d9d
#
_cell.length_a   1.000
_cell.length_b   1.000
_cell.length_c   1.000
_cell.angle_alpha   90.00
_cell.angle_beta   90.00
_cell.angle_gamma   90.00
#
_symmetry.space_group_name_H-M   'P 1'
#
loop_
_entity.id
_entity.type
_entity.pdbx_description
1 polymer ?
#
loop_
_entity_poly.entity_id
_entity_poly.type
_entity_poly.pdbx_seq_one_letter_code
_entity_poly.pdbx_strand_id
1 'polypeptide(L)'
;MKDFDSLIPGWFKEFVHVGTDLIWSQYLIGLLLTAGFFFTISSKFVQLRMLPEMFRALVERPETLEDGKKGISPFQAFAISAGSRVGTGNIAGVATAIVLGGPGAVFWMWVIAFIGAASAFIEATLAQVYKVHDKDGGFRGGPAYYITKGLNQKWLGIVFAILITITFAFVFNTVQSNTIAESLNTQYNISPVITGIILAIVTAIIIFGGVRSIATLSSLIVPIMAIIYIGMVLVILLFNLDQIVPMIGTIIKSAFGIEQVTGGAVGAAVLQGIKRGLFSNEAGMGSAPNAAATAAVSHPVKQGLIQSLGVFFDTMLVCTATAIMILLYSGLKFGDNAPQGVAVTQSALNEHLGSAGGIFLTIAVTLFAFSSVVGNYYYGQSNIEFLSTNRVILFIFRCLVVVLVFVGAVVKTETVWNTADLFMGLMAIVNIISIIGLSNVAFALMKDYQKQKKEGKNPVFKPENLEINLFGISAWGANKYKNSDK
;
A
#
# COMPACT_ATOMS: atom_id res chain seq x y z
N MET A 1 -25.21 -20.68 -9.16
CA MET A 1 -24.68 -19.34 -9.51
C MET A 1 -24.09 -19.39 -10.90
N LYS A 2 -24.37 -18.40 -11.76
CA LYS A 2 -23.66 -18.31 -13.05
C LYS A 2 -22.17 -18.12 -12.71
N ASP A 3 -21.32 -18.96 -13.28
CA ASP A 3 -19.87 -18.87 -13.10
C ASP A 3 -19.36 -17.70 -13.93
N PHE A 4 -19.34 -16.49 -13.31
CA PHE A 4 -18.84 -15.27 -13.97
C PHE A 4 -17.36 -15.39 -14.35
N ASP A 5 -16.62 -16.28 -13.69
CA ASP A 5 -15.23 -16.56 -14.03
C ASP A 5 -15.07 -17.24 -15.40
N SER A 6 -16.12 -17.90 -15.90
CA SER A 6 -16.15 -18.47 -17.25
C SER A 6 -16.21 -17.41 -18.36
N LEU A 7 -16.57 -16.16 -18.03
CA LEU A 7 -16.56 -15.04 -18.96
C LEU A 7 -15.15 -14.50 -19.20
N ILE A 8 -14.19 -14.82 -18.31
CA ILE A 8 -12.79 -14.42 -18.47
C ILE A 8 -12.14 -15.36 -19.48
N PRO A 9 -11.59 -14.85 -20.59
CA PRO A 9 -10.98 -15.68 -21.62
C PRO A 9 -9.84 -16.55 -21.08
N GLY A 10 -9.76 -17.79 -21.50
CA GLY A 10 -8.71 -18.74 -21.07
C GLY A 10 -7.29 -18.21 -21.33
N TRP A 11 -7.05 -17.57 -22.47
CA TRP A 11 -5.76 -16.96 -22.80
C TRP A 11 -5.35 -15.87 -21.79
N PHE A 12 -6.31 -15.13 -21.20
CA PHE A 12 -6.00 -14.11 -20.20
C PHE A 12 -5.55 -14.75 -18.88
N LYS A 13 -6.23 -15.83 -18.45
CA LYS A 13 -5.84 -16.57 -17.24
C LYS A 13 -4.44 -17.18 -17.38
N GLU A 14 -4.15 -17.76 -18.55
CA GLU A 14 -2.83 -18.30 -18.86
C GLU A 14 -1.77 -17.21 -18.89
N PHE A 15 -2.04 -16.08 -19.54
CA PHE A 15 -1.14 -14.92 -19.54
C PHE A 15 -0.83 -14.43 -18.11
N VAL A 16 -1.86 -14.34 -17.26
CA VAL A 16 -1.71 -13.94 -15.86
C VAL A 16 -0.86 -14.95 -15.09
N HIS A 17 -1.13 -16.24 -15.27
CA HIS A 17 -0.40 -17.31 -14.57
C HIS A 17 1.08 -17.31 -14.96
N VAL A 18 1.38 -17.42 -16.25
CA VAL A 18 2.74 -17.43 -16.77
C VAL A 18 3.49 -16.14 -16.45
N GLY A 19 2.80 -15.00 -16.59
CA GLY A 19 3.38 -13.69 -16.26
C GLY A 19 3.71 -13.56 -14.78
N THR A 20 2.85 -14.04 -13.89
CA THR A 20 3.07 -14.03 -12.45
C THR A 20 4.28 -14.89 -12.08
N ASP A 21 4.38 -16.10 -12.60
CA ASP A 21 5.50 -17.01 -12.33
C ASP A 21 6.83 -16.43 -12.84
N LEU A 22 6.81 -15.79 -14.02
CA LEU A 22 8.00 -15.14 -14.56
C LEU A 22 8.45 -13.96 -13.71
N ILE A 23 7.52 -13.10 -13.29
CA ILE A 23 7.83 -11.88 -12.56
C ILE A 23 8.21 -12.18 -11.11
N TRP A 24 7.45 -13.03 -10.42
CA TRP A 24 7.73 -13.43 -9.03
C TRP A 24 8.77 -14.54 -8.92
N SER A 25 9.67 -14.59 -9.90
CA SER A 25 10.88 -15.40 -9.85
C SER A 25 11.87 -14.80 -8.84
N GLN A 26 12.98 -15.51 -8.65
CA GLN A 26 14.11 -15.05 -7.83
C GLN A 26 14.64 -13.65 -8.21
N TYR A 27 14.39 -13.18 -9.44
CA TYR A 27 14.90 -11.88 -9.92
C TYR A 27 14.18 -10.69 -9.27
N LEU A 28 12.83 -10.69 -9.23
CA LEU A 28 12.09 -9.60 -8.57
C LEU A 28 12.34 -9.62 -7.06
N ILE A 29 12.32 -10.81 -6.44
CA ILE A 29 12.61 -10.94 -5.02
C ILE A 29 14.02 -10.42 -4.71
N GLY A 30 15.01 -10.82 -5.51
CA GLY A 30 16.39 -10.33 -5.39
C GLY A 30 16.51 -8.83 -5.58
N LEU A 31 15.79 -8.25 -6.55
CA LEU A 31 15.74 -6.80 -6.79
C LEU A 31 15.17 -6.05 -5.59
N LEU A 32 14.02 -6.49 -5.06
CA LEU A 32 13.36 -5.87 -3.90
C LEU A 32 14.25 -5.91 -2.65
N LEU A 33 14.83 -7.07 -2.34
CA LEU A 33 15.73 -7.25 -1.19
C LEU A 33 16.99 -6.40 -1.35
N THR A 34 17.66 -6.47 -2.50
CA THR A 34 18.90 -5.73 -2.77
C THR A 34 18.67 -4.22 -2.70
N ALA A 35 17.61 -3.71 -3.34
CA ALA A 35 17.26 -2.30 -3.28
C ALA A 35 16.91 -1.85 -1.85
N GLY A 36 16.10 -2.62 -1.13
CA GLY A 36 15.75 -2.33 0.26
C GLY A 36 16.95 -2.29 1.18
N PHE A 37 17.89 -3.25 1.06
CA PHE A 37 19.16 -3.23 1.79
C PHE A 37 20.03 -2.04 1.39
N PHE A 38 20.16 -1.77 0.09
CA PHE A 38 20.91 -0.61 -0.40
C PHE A 38 20.38 0.69 0.20
N PHE A 39 19.08 0.93 0.18
CA PHE A 39 18.49 2.13 0.76
C PHE A 39 18.64 2.17 2.29
N THR A 40 18.46 1.04 2.96
CA THR A 40 18.64 0.94 4.42
C THR A 40 20.04 1.32 4.85
N ILE A 41 21.07 0.74 4.20
CA ILE A 41 22.48 1.00 4.53
C ILE A 41 22.87 2.43 4.15
N SER A 42 22.53 2.87 2.92
CA SER A 42 22.89 4.20 2.42
C SER A 42 22.22 5.33 3.20
N SER A 43 20.99 5.12 3.69
CA SER A 43 20.31 6.07 4.58
C SER A 43 20.73 5.95 6.04
N LYS A 44 21.67 5.03 6.37
CA LYS A 44 22.11 4.73 7.73
C LYS A 44 20.94 4.37 8.65
N PHE A 45 20.11 3.41 8.20
CA PHE A 45 18.95 2.91 8.94
C PHE A 45 17.96 4.05 9.31
N VAL A 46 17.57 4.87 8.31
CA VAL A 46 16.66 6.02 8.52
C VAL A 46 15.39 5.60 9.25
N GLN A 47 14.85 4.43 8.93
CA GLN A 47 13.64 3.86 9.51
C GLN A 47 13.72 3.59 11.02
N LEU A 48 14.90 3.43 11.58
CA LEU A 48 15.12 3.29 13.03
C LEU A 48 15.56 4.61 13.67
N ARG A 49 16.60 5.21 13.08
CA ARG A 49 17.27 6.38 13.63
C ARG A 49 16.37 7.62 13.70
N MET A 50 15.44 7.75 12.76
CA MET A 50 14.55 8.91 12.66
C MET A 50 13.14 8.63 13.18
N LEU A 51 12.92 7.51 13.89
CA LEU A 51 11.60 7.12 14.39
C LEU A 51 10.89 8.21 15.22
N PRO A 52 11.54 8.90 16.18
CA PRO A 52 10.87 10.01 16.90
C PRO A 52 10.46 11.16 15.99
N GLU A 53 11.27 11.44 14.95
CA GLU A 53 10.96 12.51 13.99
C GLU A 53 9.83 12.13 13.05
N MET A 54 9.60 10.84 12.78
CA MET A 54 8.44 10.36 12.00
C MET A 54 7.13 10.74 12.70
N PHE A 55 7.04 10.48 14.00
CA PHE A 55 5.86 10.87 14.80
C PHE A 55 5.69 12.39 14.87
N ARG A 56 6.79 13.13 15.02
CA ARG A 56 6.76 14.59 15.05
C ARG A 56 6.24 15.17 13.74
N ALA A 57 6.77 14.69 12.59
CA ALA A 57 6.36 15.14 11.27
C ALA A 57 4.88 14.82 10.98
N LEU A 58 4.37 13.69 11.48
CA LEU A 58 2.99 13.25 11.28
C LEU A 58 1.96 14.23 11.85
N VAL A 59 2.26 14.84 13.01
CA VAL A 59 1.34 15.75 13.70
C VAL A 59 1.56 17.23 13.38
N GLU A 60 2.48 17.56 12.48
CA GLU A 60 2.72 18.94 12.05
C GLU A 60 1.51 19.55 11.35
N ARG A 61 1.37 20.86 11.49
CA ARG A 61 0.34 21.61 10.74
C ARG A 61 0.73 21.74 9.27
N PRO A 62 -0.26 21.74 8.36
CA PRO A 62 0.02 21.96 6.94
C PRO A 62 0.52 23.40 6.69
N GLU A 63 1.37 23.56 5.70
CA GLU A 63 1.72 24.86 5.16
C GLU A 63 0.50 25.50 4.49
N THR A 64 0.47 26.83 4.51
CA THR A 64 -0.57 27.62 3.83
C THR A 64 -0.23 27.69 2.33
N LEU A 65 -1.20 27.45 1.48
CA LEU A 65 -1.08 27.52 0.03
C LEU A 65 -1.04 28.98 -0.44
N GLU A 66 -0.64 29.21 -1.68
CA GLU A 66 -0.55 30.56 -2.27
C GLU A 66 -1.90 31.30 -2.30
N ASP A 67 -3.02 30.56 -2.36
CA ASP A 67 -4.39 31.11 -2.32
C ASP A 67 -4.88 31.43 -0.88
N GLY A 68 -4.03 31.31 0.13
CA GLY A 68 -4.34 31.54 1.53
C GLY A 68 -5.09 30.40 2.22
N LYS A 69 -5.44 29.35 1.50
CA LYS A 69 -6.10 28.15 2.09
C LYS A 69 -5.07 27.24 2.73
N LYS A 70 -5.53 26.46 3.71
CA LYS A 70 -4.71 25.38 4.28
C LYS A 70 -4.60 24.23 3.26
N GLY A 71 -3.37 23.79 3.01
CA GLY A 71 -3.11 22.59 2.23
C GLY A 71 -3.53 21.30 2.93
N ILE A 72 -3.39 20.17 2.24
CA ILE A 72 -3.57 18.85 2.85
C ILE A 72 -2.47 18.65 3.91
N SER A 73 -2.88 18.28 5.11
CA SER A 73 -1.92 18.09 6.20
C SER A 73 -1.08 16.84 6.02
N PRO A 74 0.11 16.75 6.67
CA PRO A 74 0.91 15.53 6.70
C PRO A 74 0.11 14.30 7.11
N PHE A 75 -0.73 14.42 8.14
CA PHE A 75 -1.60 13.36 8.63
C PHE A 75 -2.69 12.96 7.62
N GLN A 76 -3.31 13.92 6.93
CA GLN A 76 -4.30 13.61 5.89
C GLN A 76 -3.69 12.86 4.72
N ALA A 77 -2.50 13.25 4.26
CA ALA A 77 -1.78 12.52 3.21
C ALA A 77 -1.37 11.10 3.67
N PHE A 78 -0.94 10.98 4.93
CA PHE A 78 -0.71 9.67 5.55
C PHE A 78 -1.99 8.83 5.58
N ALA A 79 -3.12 9.41 5.97
CA ALA A 79 -4.38 8.70 6.08
C ALA A 79 -4.90 8.20 4.71
N ILE A 80 -4.66 8.95 3.62
CA ILE A 80 -4.96 8.47 2.26
C ILE A 80 -4.12 7.23 1.94
N SER A 81 -2.81 7.29 2.17
CA SER A 81 -1.92 6.15 1.90
C SER A 81 -2.17 4.98 2.85
N ALA A 82 -2.44 5.23 4.12
CA ALA A 82 -2.80 4.19 5.08
C ALA A 82 -4.15 3.56 4.75
N GLY A 83 -5.12 4.33 4.23
CA GLY A 83 -6.40 3.82 3.76
C GLY A 83 -6.27 2.86 2.58
N SER A 84 -5.31 3.09 1.67
CA SER A 84 -4.99 2.14 0.60
C SER A 84 -4.32 0.88 1.14
N ARG A 85 -3.30 1.02 2.01
CA ARG A 85 -2.50 -0.07 2.58
C ARG A 85 -3.31 -0.97 3.50
N VAL A 86 -3.97 -0.37 4.52
CA VAL A 86 -4.73 -1.12 5.53
C VAL A 86 -6.05 -1.59 4.93
N GLY A 87 -6.01 -2.74 4.31
CA GLY A 87 -7.11 -3.32 3.56
C GLY A 87 -7.13 -4.84 3.63
N THR A 88 -7.49 -5.47 2.52
CA THR A 88 -7.52 -6.94 2.42
C THR A 88 -6.15 -7.59 2.62
N GLY A 89 -5.06 -6.87 2.30
CA GLY A 89 -3.70 -7.36 2.49
C GLY A 89 -3.39 -7.76 3.93
N ASN A 90 -3.83 -6.96 4.88
CA ASN A 90 -3.60 -7.18 6.32
C ASN A 90 -4.43 -8.33 6.89
N ILE A 91 -5.49 -8.74 6.25
CA ILE A 91 -6.44 -9.75 6.73
C ILE A 91 -6.36 -11.00 5.86
N ALA A 92 -6.85 -10.94 4.63
CA ALA A 92 -6.85 -12.06 3.70
C ALA A 92 -5.45 -12.38 3.16
N GLY A 93 -4.62 -11.36 2.90
CA GLY A 93 -3.25 -11.52 2.43
C GLY A 93 -2.37 -12.25 3.45
N VAL A 94 -2.45 -11.87 4.73
CA VAL A 94 -1.71 -12.54 5.82
C VAL A 94 -2.14 -13.99 5.95
N ALA A 95 -3.45 -14.27 5.90
CA ALA A 95 -3.98 -15.64 5.95
C ALA A 95 -3.43 -16.47 4.79
N THR A 96 -3.46 -15.94 3.57
CA THR A 96 -2.91 -16.61 2.38
C THR A 96 -1.40 -16.85 2.52
N ALA A 97 -0.64 -15.87 3.04
CA ALA A 97 0.79 -16.04 3.30
C ALA A 97 1.08 -17.19 4.24
N ILE A 98 0.33 -17.32 5.33
CA ILE A 98 0.50 -18.37 6.33
C ILE A 98 0.08 -19.73 5.77
N VAL A 99 -1.05 -19.80 5.07
CA VAL A 99 -1.57 -21.06 4.51
C VAL A 99 -0.64 -21.63 3.46
N LEU A 100 -0.12 -20.80 2.55
CA LEU A 100 0.72 -21.24 1.43
C LEU A 100 2.23 -21.28 1.76
N GLY A 101 2.67 -20.40 2.62
CA GLY A 101 4.10 -20.25 2.97
C GLY A 101 4.46 -20.78 4.36
N GLY A 102 3.47 -21.25 5.13
CA GLY A 102 3.66 -21.64 6.53
C GLY A 102 3.88 -20.44 7.46
N PRO A 103 4.07 -20.69 8.78
CA PRO A 103 4.33 -19.63 9.77
C PRO A 103 5.54 -18.77 9.44
N GLY A 104 6.55 -19.33 8.77
CA GLY A 104 7.77 -18.62 8.35
C GLY A 104 7.53 -17.47 7.37
N ALA A 105 6.41 -17.47 6.65
CA ALA A 105 6.05 -16.36 5.76
C ALA A 105 5.90 -15.03 6.53
N VAL A 106 5.45 -15.08 7.79
CA VAL A 106 5.33 -13.90 8.66
C VAL A 106 6.69 -13.25 8.91
N PHE A 107 7.74 -14.03 9.14
CA PHE A 107 9.10 -13.52 9.28
C PHE A 107 9.55 -12.76 8.03
N TRP A 108 9.30 -13.30 6.85
CA TRP A 108 9.67 -12.66 5.59
C TRP A 108 8.80 -11.43 5.28
N MET A 109 7.56 -11.39 5.77
CA MET A 109 6.78 -10.14 5.77
C MET A 109 7.44 -9.07 6.64
N TRP A 110 7.98 -9.42 7.82
CA TRP A 110 8.72 -8.47 8.65
C TRP A 110 9.99 -7.98 7.97
N VAL A 111 10.76 -8.88 7.34
CA VAL A 111 11.99 -8.52 6.62
C VAL A 111 11.69 -7.52 5.50
N ILE A 112 10.71 -7.82 4.63
CA ILE A 112 10.38 -6.92 3.52
C ILE A 112 9.81 -5.59 4.00
N ALA A 113 9.05 -5.56 5.10
CA ALA A 113 8.58 -4.34 5.71
C ALA A 113 9.73 -3.49 6.28
N PHE A 114 10.66 -4.12 6.98
CA PHE A 114 11.79 -3.42 7.57
C PHE A 114 12.66 -2.73 6.54
N ILE A 115 13.10 -3.45 5.50
CA ILE A 115 13.93 -2.88 4.44
C ILE A 115 13.09 -2.00 3.49
N GLY A 116 11.84 -2.37 3.25
CA GLY A 116 10.90 -1.61 2.43
C GLY A 116 10.57 -0.23 3.01
N ALA A 117 10.61 -0.08 4.34
CA ALA A 117 10.42 1.22 4.98
C ALA A 117 11.46 2.26 4.52
N ALA A 118 12.70 1.83 4.20
CA ALA A 118 13.71 2.71 3.59
C ALA A 118 13.36 3.04 2.12
N SER A 119 12.81 2.07 1.36
CA SER A 119 12.32 2.32 0.00
C SER A 119 11.17 3.34 0.01
N ALA A 120 10.22 3.18 0.93
CA ALA A 120 9.10 4.11 1.10
C ALA A 120 9.57 5.53 1.47
N PHE A 121 10.64 5.63 2.29
CA PHE A 121 11.28 6.92 2.57
C PHE A 121 11.80 7.59 1.30
N ILE A 122 12.53 6.86 0.46
CA ILE A 122 13.10 7.39 -0.79
C ILE A 122 12.00 7.83 -1.74
N GLU A 123 11.06 6.94 -2.08
CA GLU A 123 10.02 7.22 -3.08
C GLU A 123 9.11 8.38 -2.67
N ALA A 124 8.71 8.47 -1.39
CA ALA A 124 7.85 9.56 -0.92
C ALA A 124 8.60 10.90 -0.82
N THR A 125 9.89 10.89 -0.49
CA THR A 125 10.75 12.08 -0.55
C THR A 125 10.84 12.59 -1.98
N LEU A 126 11.09 11.71 -2.95
CA LEU A 126 11.14 12.07 -4.38
C LEU A 126 9.81 12.60 -4.90
N ALA A 127 8.70 11.99 -4.49
CA ALA A 127 7.37 12.46 -4.89
C ALA A 127 7.09 13.89 -4.41
N GLN A 128 7.55 14.23 -3.22
CA GLN A 128 7.46 15.60 -2.70
C GLN A 128 8.37 16.58 -3.45
N VAL A 129 9.58 16.17 -3.83
CA VAL A 129 10.50 17.04 -4.59
C VAL A 129 9.90 17.43 -5.94
N TYR A 130 9.38 16.43 -6.66
CA TYR A 130 8.90 16.59 -8.03
C TYR A 130 7.39 16.82 -8.16
N LYS A 131 6.71 17.15 -7.05
CA LYS A 131 5.29 17.50 -7.07
C LYS A 131 5.01 18.74 -7.90
N VAL A 132 3.79 18.87 -8.36
CA VAL A 132 3.29 19.99 -9.12
C VAL A 132 2.07 20.61 -8.45
N HIS A 133 1.77 21.87 -8.77
CA HIS A 133 0.51 22.48 -8.36
C HIS A 133 -0.65 21.84 -9.09
N ASP A 134 -1.73 21.59 -8.36
CA ASP A 134 -2.97 21.10 -8.93
C ASP A 134 -3.88 22.28 -9.31
N LYS A 135 -4.82 22.04 -10.24
CA LYS A 135 -5.81 23.03 -10.67
C LYS A 135 -6.69 23.53 -9.53
N ASP A 136 -6.92 22.70 -8.53
CA ASP A 136 -7.72 23.00 -7.34
C ASP A 136 -6.92 23.69 -6.21
N GLY A 137 -5.69 24.14 -6.49
CA GLY A 137 -4.83 24.88 -5.57
C GLY A 137 -4.01 24.01 -4.61
N GLY A 138 -4.10 22.67 -4.71
CA GLY A 138 -3.29 21.72 -3.93
C GLY A 138 -2.03 21.28 -4.66
N PHE A 139 -1.54 20.09 -4.28
CA PHE A 139 -0.40 19.43 -4.92
C PHE A 139 -0.76 18.05 -5.41
N ARG A 140 -0.10 17.60 -6.46
CA ARG A 140 -0.07 16.22 -6.93
C ARG A 140 1.33 15.82 -7.39
N GLY A 141 1.61 14.53 -7.41
CA GLY A 141 2.90 13.99 -7.78
C GLY A 141 2.87 12.48 -7.73
N GLY A 142 4.03 11.88 -7.59
CA GLY A 142 4.21 10.44 -7.56
C GLY A 142 5.25 9.98 -8.58
N PRO A 143 5.38 8.66 -8.82
CA PRO A 143 6.43 8.13 -9.70
C PRO A 143 6.39 8.67 -11.12
N ALA A 144 5.20 8.78 -11.73
CA ALA A 144 5.09 9.33 -13.08
C ALA A 144 5.77 10.71 -13.19
N TYR A 145 5.67 11.53 -12.15
CA TYR A 145 6.26 12.86 -12.10
C TYR A 145 7.77 12.80 -11.86
N TYR A 146 8.27 12.05 -10.87
CA TYR A 146 9.71 12.02 -10.64
C TYR A 146 10.47 11.23 -11.70
N ILE A 147 9.86 10.24 -12.36
CA ILE A 147 10.45 9.56 -13.52
C ILE A 147 10.57 10.57 -14.69
N THR A 148 9.50 11.28 -15.00
CA THR A 148 9.49 12.23 -16.10
C THR A 148 10.43 13.41 -15.86
N LYS A 149 10.38 14.01 -14.66
CA LYS A 149 11.11 15.25 -14.35
C LYS A 149 12.52 14.98 -13.79
N GLY A 150 12.67 13.98 -12.92
CA GLY A 150 13.94 13.67 -12.28
C GLY A 150 14.87 12.82 -13.14
N LEU A 151 14.35 11.77 -13.80
CA LEU A 151 15.14 10.94 -14.72
C LEU A 151 15.11 11.44 -16.17
N ASN A 152 14.27 12.43 -16.47
CA ASN A 152 14.02 12.91 -17.84
C ASN A 152 13.56 11.78 -18.80
N GLN A 153 12.78 10.80 -18.28
CA GLN A 153 12.29 9.65 -19.04
C GLN A 153 10.76 9.70 -19.16
N LYS A 154 10.25 10.56 -20.04
CA LYS A 154 8.81 10.78 -20.22
C LYS A 154 8.05 9.50 -20.59
N TRP A 155 8.60 8.67 -21.48
CA TRP A 155 7.97 7.42 -21.89
C TRP A 155 7.78 6.45 -20.71
N LEU A 156 8.80 6.35 -19.84
CA LEU A 156 8.75 5.48 -18.65
C LEU A 156 7.75 6.02 -17.62
N GLY A 157 7.66 7.35 -17.47
CA GLY A 157 6.62 7.99 -16.64
C GLY A 157 5.21 7.67 -17.13
N ILE A 158 4.98 7.65 -18.45
CA ILE A 158 3.71 7.24 -19.07
C ILE A 158 3.42 5.76 -18.79
N VAL A 159 4.40 4.89 -18.99
CA VAL A 159 4.27 3.45 -18.69
C VAL A 159 3.89 3.24 -17.22
N PHE A 160 4.56 3.92 -16.30
CA PHE A 160 4.23 3.82 -14.88
C PHE A 160 2.81 4.32 -14.58
N ALA A 161 2.39 5.44 -15.17
CA ALA A 161 1.04 5.99 -14.98
C ALA A 161 -0.06 5.02 -15.45
N ILE A 162 0.18 4.31 -16.56
CA ILE A 162 -0.72 3.26 -17.04
C ILE A 162 -0.72 2.07 -16.08
N LEU A 163 0.46 1.59 -15.67
CA LEU A 163 0.59 0.45 -14.76
C LEU A 163 -0.11 0.70 -13.42
N ILE A 164 0.12 1.84 -12.78
CA ILE A 164 -0.53 2.14 -11.49
C ILE A 164 -2.04 2.30 -11.63
N THR A 165 -2.52 2.85 -12.74
CA THR A 165 -3.96 2.95 -13.01
C THR A 165 -4.59 1.56 -13.12
N ILE A 166 -3.97 0.65 -13.87
CA ILE A 166 -4.44 -0.74 -13.98
C ILE A 166 -4.33 -1.45 -12.64
N THR A 167 -3.17 -1.38 -11.98
CA THR A 167 -2.90 -2.11 -10.73
C THR A 167 -3.85 -1.65 -9.61
N PHE A 168 -3.89 -0.37 -9.30
CA PHE A 168 -4.61 0.14 -8.13
C PHE A 168 -6.07 0.42 -8.41
N ALA A 169 -6.37 1.28 -9.40
CA ALA A 169 -7.74 1.69 -9.61
C ALA A 169 -8.63 0.58 -10.18
N PHE A 170 -8.06 -0.40 -10.88
CA PHE A 170 -8.81 -1.50 -11.46
C PHE A 170 -8.60 -2.79 -10.67
N VAL A 171 -7.42 -3.39 -10.74
CA VAL A 171 -7.16 -4.75 -10.24
C VAL A 171 -7.22 -4.82 -8.71
N PHE A 172 -6.54 -3.93 -7.98
CA PHE A 172 -6.61 -3.95 -6.52
C PHE A 172 -8.01 -3.65 -5.98
N ASN A 173 -8.78 -2.81 -6.68
CA ASN A 173 -10.17 -2.58 -6.32
C ASN A 173 -11.04 -3.84 -6.52
N THR A 174 -10.72 -4.69 -7.51
CA THR A 174 -11.40 -6.00 -7.61
C THR A 174 -11.05 -6.93 -6.46
N VAL A 175 -9.80 -6.91 -5.95
CA VAL A 175 -9.41 -7.68 -4.75
C VAL A 175 -10.19 -7.21 -3.52
N GLN A 176 -10.31 -5.90 -3.31
CA GLN A 176 -11.03 -5.35 -2.17
C GLN A 176 -12.52 -5.76 -2.19
N SER A 177 -13.19 -5.56 -3.32
CA SER A 177 -14.61 -5.91 -3.47
C SER A 177 -14.85 -7.41 -3.39
N ASN A 178 -13.94 -8.24 -3.93
CA ASN A 178 -13.98 -9.69 -3.83
C ASN A 178 -13.96 -10.15 -2.37
N THR A 179 -13.01 -9.64 -1.60
CA THR A 179 -12.86 -10.02 -0.18
C THR A 179 -14.06 -9.61 0.67
N ILE A 180 -14.65 -8.42 0.41
CA ILE A 180 -15.90 -8.02 1.07
C ILE A 180 -17.03 -9.00 0.73
N ALA A 181 -17.17 -9.33 -0.56
CA ALA A 181 -18.23 -10.23 -1.02
C ALA A 181 -18.06 -11.65 -0.45
N GLU A 182 -16.83 -12.16 -0.39
CA GLU A 182 -16.51 -13.44 0.22
C GLU A 182 -16.83 -13.44 1.72
N SER A 183 -16.44 -12.40 2.46
CA SER A 183 -16.72 -12.29 3.90
C SER A 183 -18.22 -12.25 4.20
N LEU A 184 -19.00 -11.45 3.46
CA LEU A 184 -20.45 -11.36 3.62
C LEU A 184 -21.16 -12.66 3.19
N ASN A 185 -20.66 -13.33 2.16
CA ASN A 185 -21.20 -14.61 1.74
C ASN A 185 -20.95 -15.71 2.79
N THR A 186 -19.73 -15.78 3.31
CA THR A 186 -19.33 -16.78 4.32
C THR A 186 -20.10 -16.60 5.63
N GLN A 187 -20.29 -15.36 6.09
CA GLN A 187 -20.91 -15.07 7.39
C GLN A 187 -22.44 -15.06 7.35
N TYR A 188 -23.02 -14.51 6.28
CA TYR A 188 -24.45 -14.23 6.21
C TYR A 188 -25.15 -14.83 4.99
N ASN A 189 -24.42 -15.59 4.18
CA ASN A 189 -24.92 -16.18 2.91
C ASN A 189 -25.50 -15.10 1.95
N ILE A 190 -24.96 -13.87 2.00
CA ILE A 190 -25.35 -12.79 1.11
C ILE A 190 -24.74 -13.04 -0.27
N SER A 191 -25.58 -12.92 -1.30
CA SER A 191 -25.12 -13.13 -2.68
C SER A 191 -24.02 -12.11 -3.07
N PRO A 192 -22.88 -12.57 -3.65
CA PRO A 192 -21.83 -11.69 -4.17
C PRO A 192 -22.34 -10.64 -5.17
N VAL A 193 -23.41 -10.97 -5.94
CA VAL A 193 -24.03 -10.03 -6.87
C VAL A 193 -24.66 -8.85 -6.12
N ILE A 194 -25.40 -9.12 -5.03
CA ILE A 194 -26.04 -8.06 -4.23
C ILE A 194 -24.95 -7.19 -3.59
N THR A 195 -23.92 -7.82 -3.00
CA THR A 195 -22.78 -7.09 -2.44
C THR A 195 -22.09 -6.22 -3.49
N GLY A 196 -21.83 -6.76 -4.67
CA GLY A 196 -21.21 -6.04 -5.77
C GLY A 196 -22.01 -4.82 -6.24
N ILE A 197 -23.35 -4.93 -6.33
CA ILE A 197 -24.24 -3.80 -6.68
C ILE A 197 -24.14 -2.70 -5.61
N ILE A 198 -24.23 -3.07 -4.32
CA ILE A 198 -24.17 -2.10 -3.23
C ILE A 198 -22.80 -1.39 -3.21
N LEU A 199 -21.70 -2.15 -3.33
CA LEU A 199 -20.34 -1.59 -3.38
C LEU A 199 -20.15 -0.66 -4.56
N ALA A 200 -20.66 -1.02 -5.75
CA ALA A 200 -20.57 -0.19 -6.94
C ALA A 200 -21.31 1.15 -6.76
N ILE A 201 -22.51 1.12 -6.19
CA ILE A 201 -23.31 2.34 -5.92
C ILE A 201 -22.58 3.24 -4.90
N VAL A 202 -22.13 2.68 -3.77
CA VAL A 202 -21.46 3.45 -2.73
C VAL A 202 -20.14 4.01 -3.24
N THR A 203 -19.37 3.22 -4.00
CA THR A 203 -18.15 3.69 -4.67
C THR A 203 -18.45 4.85 -5.62
N ALA A 204 -19.47 4.74 -6.45
CA ALA A 204 -19.87 5.83 -7.37
C ALA A 204 -20.16 7.12 -6.61
N ILE A 205 -20.95 7.07 -5.54
CA ILE A 205 -21.28 8.25 -4.72
C ILE A 205 -20.03 8.95 -4.22
N ILE A 206 -19.03 8.21 -3.74
CA ILE A 206 -17.83 8.77 -3.12
C ILE A 206 -16.86 9.32 -4.16
N ILE A 207 -16.57 8.55 -5.23
CA ILE A 207 -15.55 8.97 -6.20
C ILE A 207 -15.94 10.19 -7.03
N PHE A 208 -17.23 10.49 -7.15
CA PHE A 208 -17.71 11.73 -7.78
C PHE A 208 -17.61 12.95 -6.83
N GLY A 209 -17.32 12.74 -5.52
CA GLY A 209 -17.17 13.81 -4.52
C GLY A 209 -15.79 14.52 -4.50
N GLY A 210 -14.78 13.99 -5.19
CA GLY A 210 -13.46 14.62 -5.32
C GLY A 210 -12.44 14.31 -4.20
N VAL A 211 -11.17 14.68 -4.43
CA VAL A 211 -9.98 14.31 -3.59
C VAL A 211 -10.07 14.81 -2.15
N ARG A 212 -10.61 16.00 -1.92
CA ARG A 212 -10.74 16.57 -0.57
C ARG A 212 -11.71 15.76 0.29
N SER A 213 -12.78 15.25 -0.30
CA SER A 213 -13.72 14.34 0.36
C SER A 213 -13.04 13.01 0.73
N ILE A 214 -12.22 12.47 -0.17
CA ILE A 214 -11.43 11.25 0.05
C ILE A 214 -10.48 11.44 1.24
N ALA A 215 -9.70 12.52 1.26
CA ALA A 215 -8.76 12.80 2.35
C ALA A 215 -9.45 12.93 3.71
N THR A 216 -10.60 13.59 3.76
CA THR A 216 -11.38 13.75 4.99
C THR A 216 -11.95 12.41 5.46
N LEU A 217 -12.53 11.62 4.56
CA LEU A 217 -13.10 10.31 4.88
C LEU A 217 -12.02 9.36 5.41
N SER A 218 -10.89 9.25 4.69
CA SER A 218 -9.77 8.39 5.11
C SER A 218 -9.19 8.80 6.46
N SER A 219 -9.04 10.11 6.73
CA SER A 219 -8.50 10.60 8.00
C SER A 219 -9.39 10.31 9.21
N LEU A 220 -10.68 10.06 8.99
CA LEU A 220 -11.62 9.67 10.03
C LEU A 220 -11.70 8.15 10.20
N ILE A 221 -11.90 7.42 9.11
CA ILE A 221 -12.19 5.98 9.15
C ILE A 221 -10.95 5.18 9.54
N VAL A 222 -9.80 5.44 8.91
CA VAL A 222 -8.60 4.61 9.06
C VAL A 222 -8.10 4.51 10.50
N PRO A 223 -7.92 5.61 11.27
CA PRO A 223 -7.48 5.50 12.66
C PRO A 223 -8.47 4.76 13.57
N ILE A 224 -9.76 4.98 13.37
CA ILE A 224 -10.81 4.33 14.18
C ILE A 224 -10.77 2.82 13.94
N MET A 225 -10.76 2.40 12.69
CA MET A 225 -10.70 0.99 12.32
C MET A 225 -9.46 0.31 12.87
N ALA A 226 -8.29 0.94 12.71
CA ALA A 226 -7.02 0.39 13.17
C ALA A 226 -7.01 0.21 14.69
N ILE A 227 -7.47 1.20 15.44
CA ILE A 227 -7.55 1.13 16.92
C ILE A 227 -8.47 -0.01 17.36
N ILE A 228 -9.66 -0.13 16.75
CA ILE A 228 -10.63 -1.17 17.10
C ILE A 228 -10.07 -2.56 16.76
N TYR A 229 -9.47 -2.71 15.56
CA TYR A 229 -8.91 -4.00 15.14
C TYR A 229 -7.74 -4.43 16.01
N ILE A 230 -6.78 -3.55 16.26
CA ILE A 230 -5.63 -3.82 17.13
C ILE A 230 -6.08 -4.08 18.56
N GLY A 231 -7.04 -3.29 19.06
CA GLY A 231 -7.60 -3.48 20.41
C GLY A 231 -8.22 -4.88 20.58
N MET A 232 -8.96 -5.35 19.58
CA MET A 232 -9.52 -6.71 19.60
C MET A 232 -8.42 -7.77 19.61
N VAL A 233 -7.41 -7.65 18.75
CA VAL A 233 -6.31 -8.61 18.75
C VAL A 233 -5.55 -8.61 20.06
N LEU A 234 -5.34 -7.44 20.68
CA LEU A 234 -4.74 -7.36 22.01
C LEU A 234 -5.53 -8.12 23.07
N VAL A 235 -6.87 -8.05 23.00
CA VAL A 235 -7.72 -8.86 23.90
C VAL A 235 -7.47 -10.37 23.70
N ILE A 236 -7.42 -10.85 22.45
CA ILE A 236 -7.11 -12.26 22.16
C ILE A 236 -5.72 -12.62 22.70
N LEU A 237 -4.71 -11.75 22.52
CA LEU A 237 -3.36 -11.99 23.03
C LEU A 237 -3.31 -12.07 24.54
N LEU A 238 -4.05 -11.23 25.25
CA LEU A 238 -4.11 -11.25 26.72
C LEU A 238 -4.63 -12.61 27.27
N PHE A 239 -5.50 -13.28 26.53
CA PHE A 239 -5.98 -14.62 26.90
C PHE A 239 -5.04 -15.76 26.46
N ASN A 240 -3.98 -15.45 25.67
CA ASN A 240 -3.05 -16.45 25.11
C ASN A 240 -1.57 -16.05 25.32
N LEU A 241 -1.26 -15.37 26.41
CA LEU A 241 0.10 -14.85 26.69
C LEU A 241 1.19 -15.93 26.71
N ASP A 242 0.84 -17.12 27.18
CA ASP A 242 1.71 -18.30 27.23
C ASP A 242 2.11 -18.82 25.85
N GLN A 243 1.30 -18.59 24.83
CA GLN A 243 1.52 -19.04 23.46
C GLN A 243 2.37 -18.05 22.62
N ILE A 244 2.50 -16.80 23.04
CA ILE A 244 3.19 -15.76 22.23
C ILE A 244 4.65 -16.09 21.97
N VAL A 245 5.40 -16.45 23.04
CA VAL A 245 6.85 -16.74 22.90
C VAL A 245 7.10 -18.03 22.09
N PRO A 246 6.39 -19.15 22.34
CA PRO A 246 6.48 -20.33 21.48
C PRO A 246 6.14 -20.03 20.02
N MET A 247 5.12 -19.22 19.76
CA MET A 247 4.69 -18.86 18.41
C MET A 247 5.75 -18.06 17.66
N ILE A 248 6.36 -17.04 18.29
CA ILE A 248 7.47 -16.31 17.69
C ILE A 248 8.62 -17.27 17.37
N GLY A 249 8.91 -18.21 18.25
CA GLY A 249 9.86 -19.28 18.00
C GLY A 249 9.51 -20.11 16.76
N THR A 250 8.26 -20.50 16.63
CA THR A 250 7.76 -21.25 15.45
C THR A 250 7.89 -20.44 14.16
N ILE A 251 7.54 -19.14 14.18
CA ILE A 251 7.69 -18.26 13.02
C ILE A 251 9.16 -18.22 12.56
N ILE A 252 10.10 -18.00 13.50
CA ILE A 252 11.53 -17.90 13.18
C ILE A 252 12.07 -19.25 12.68
N LYS A 253 11.80 -20.35 13.39
CA LYS A 253 12.28 -21.68 13.00
C LYS A 253 11.74 -22.13 11.64
N SER A 254 10.45 -21.87 11.38
CA SER A 254 9.80 -22.19 10.10
C SER A 254 10.40 -21.34 8.95
N ALA A 255 10.77 -20.08 9.19
CA ALA A 255 11.35 -19.20 8.18
C ALA A 255 12.69 -19.72 7.64
N PHE A 256 13.44 -20.48 8.44
CA PHE A 256 14.74 -21.06 8.07
C PHE A 256 14.74 -22.57 7.91
N GLY A 257 13.57 -23.21 7.94
CA GLY A 257 13.43 -24.66 7.75
C GLY A 257 14.00 -25.50 8.90
N ILE A 258 14.21 -24.94 10.09
CA ILE A 258 14.79 -25.64 11.25
C ILE A 258 13.78 -26.64 11.83
N GLU A 259 12.49 -26.32 11.80
CA GLU A 259 11.40 -27.24 12.07
C GLU A 259 10.51 -27.26 10.82
N GLN A 260 10.35 -28.46 10.24
CA GLN A 260 9.38 -28.67 9.17
C GLN A 260 7.96 -28.65 9.80
N VAL A 261 7.39 -27.47 9.92
CA VAL A 261 5.95 -27.34 10.08
C VAL A 261 5.36 -27.73 8.73
N THR A 262 4.59 -28.79 8.72
CA THR A 262 3.92 -29.33 7.52
C THR A 262 3.29 -28.19 6.71
N GLY A 263 3.84 -27.89 5.51
CA GLY A 263 3.19 -26.98 4.61
C GLY A 263 4.04 -26.03 3.78
N GLY A 264 5.34 -25.93 3.99
CA GLY A 264 6.10 -25.00 3.13
C GLY A 264 7.61 -25.26 3.13
N ALA A 265 8.17 -25.44 1.94
CA ALA A 265 9.60 -25.26 1.76
C ALA A 265 9.97 -23.82 2.09
N VAL A 266 11.20 -23.57 2.58
CA VAL A 266 11.72 -22.21 2.88
C VAL A 266 11.47 -21.24 1.70
N GLY A 267 11.57 -21.73 0.47
CA GLY A 267 11.25 -20.94 -0.73
C GLY A 267 9.82 -20.42 -0.79
N ALA A 268 8.84 -21.25 -0.38
CA ALA A 268 7.44 -20.83 -0.33
C ALA A 268 7.22 -19.77 0.78
N ALA A 269 7.86 -19.92 1.94
CA ALA A 269 7.80 -18.92 3.00
C ALA A 269 8.38 -17.57 2.55
N VAL A 270 9.53 -17.57 1.89
CA VAL A 270 10.16 -16.37 1.32
C VAL A 270 9.23 -15.73 0.28
N LEU A 271 8.77 -16.51 -0.70
CA LEU A 271 7.95 -16.01 -1.80
C LEU A 271 6.64 -15.41 -1.28
N GLN A 272 5.89 -16.16 -0.46
CA GLN A 272 4.60 -15.70 0.03
C GLN A 272 4.75 -14.55 1.04
N GLY A 273 5.76 -14.59 1.89
CA GLY A 273 6.04 -13.52 2.83
C GLY A 273 6.36 -12.20 2.13
N ILE A 274 7.25 -12.21 1.14
CA ILE A 274 7.62 -11.02 0.38
C ILE A 274 6.44 -10.54 -0.47
N LYS A 275 5.74 -11.44 -1.17
CA LYS A 275 4.62 -11.13 -2.04
C LYS A 275 3.46 -10.49 -1.27
N ARG A 276 3.02 -11.12 -0.19
CA ARG A 276 1.91 -10.61 0.64
C ARG A 276 2.33 -9.42 1.50
N GLY A 277 3.58 -9.38 1.96
CA GLY A 277 4.14 -8.21 2.63
C GLY A 277 4.14 -6.98 1.73
N LEU A 278 4.62 -7.11 0.49
CA LEU A 278 4.61 -6.02 -0.50
C LEU A 278 3.19 -5.57 -0.84
N PHE A 279 2.26 -6.52 -1.04
CA PHE A 279 0.85 -6.21 -1.30
C PHE A 279 0.24 -5.37 -0.17
N SER A 280 0.57 -5.67 1.09
CA SER A 280 0.04 -4.96 2.24
C SER A 280 0.67 -3.58 2.43
N ASN A 281 2.01 -3.51 2.50
CA ASN A 281 2.69 -2.26 2.88
C ASN A 281 3.01 -1.32 1.72
N GLU A 282 2.88 -1.77 0.48
CA GLU A 282 3.09 -1.02 -0.76
C GLU A 282 4.51 -0.39 -0.91
N ALA A 283 5.48 -0.79 -0.09
CA ALA A 283 6.79 -0.14 -0.04
C ALA A 283 7.63 -0.45 -1.27
N GLY A 284 8.03 0.58 -2.01
CA GLY A 284 8.79 0.44 -3.25
C GLY A 284 7.94 0.15 -4.49
N MET A 285 6.61 0.08 -4.35
CA MET A 285 5.70 -0.06 -5.51
C MET A 285 5.42 1.27 -6.20
N GLY A 286 5.62 2.39 -5.52
CA GLY A 286 5.34 3.71 -6.07
C GLY A 286 3.88 4.17 -5.95
N SER A 287 3.06 3.51 -5.16
CA SER A 287 1.65 3.86 -4.95
C SER A 287 1.50 4.99 -3.93
N ALA A 288 1.96 4.77 -2.70
CA ALA A 288 1.91 5.72 -1.61
C ALA A 288 2.53 7.10 -1.92
N PRO A 289 3.58 7.22 -2.75
CA PRO A 289 4.08 8.50 -3.23
C PRO A 289 3.04 9.45 -3.83
N ASN A 290 1.98 8.92 -4.46
CA ASN A 290 0.89 9.75 -4.99
C ASN A 290 0.13 10.48 -3.88
N ALA A 291 -0.14 9.81 -2.76
CA ALA A 291 -0.71 10.46 -1.58
C ALA A 291 0.28 11.38 -0.89
N ALA A 292 1.53 10.93 -0.72
CA ALA A 292 2.58 11.71 -0.09
C ALA A 292 2.79 13.08 -0.76
N ALA A 293 2.70 13.14 -2.10
CA ALA A 293 2.87 14.36 -2.86
C ALA A 293 1.80 15.43 -2.57
N THR A 294 0.61 15.04 -2.11
CA THR A 294 -0.47 15.99 -1.83
C THR A 294 -0.21 16.87 -0.62
N ALA A 295 0.65 16.45 0.28
CA ALA A 295 0.89 17.15 1.54
C ALA A 295 1.59 18.50 1.33
N ALA A 296 1.07 19.51 2.02
CA ALA A 296 1.72 20.81 2.14
C ALA A 296 2.67 20.80 3.34
N VAL A 297 3.94 20.47 3.09
CA VAL A 297 5.01 20.37 4.09
C VAL A 297 6.14 21.32 3.79
N SER A 298 6.90 21.75 4.81
CA SER A 298 8.03 22.66 4.63
C SER A 298 9.27 21.99 4.05
N HIS A 299 9.38 20.64 4.12
CA HIS A 299 10.53 19.90 3.61
C HIS A 299 10.13 18.51 3.09
N PRO A 300 10.61 18.07 1.90
CA PRO A 300 10.25 16.78 1.28
C PRO A 300 10.48 15.56 2.18
N VAL A 301 11.55 15.54 2.95
CA VAL A 301 11.93 14.46 3.87
C VAL A 301 10.84 14.15 4.90
N LYS A 302 10.03 15.12 5.29
CA LYS A 302 8.94 14.91 6.24
C LYS A 302 7.96 13.84 5.77
N GLN A 303 7.56 13.89 4.50
CA GLN A 303 6.70 12.86 3.93
C GLN A 303 7.43 11.53 3.73
N GLY A 304 8.71 11.55 3.39
CA GLY A 304 9.52 10.32 3.38
C GLY A 304 9.49 9.60 4.72
N LEU A 305 9.71 10.33 5.81
CA LEU A 305 9.67 9.80 7.19
C LEU A 305 8.28 9.26 7.55
N ILE A 306 7.22 10.00 7.22
CA ILE A 306 5.84 9.60 7.52
C ILE A 306 5.45 8.32 6.74
N GLN A 307 5.81 8.21 5.48
CA GLN A 307 5.48 7.02 4.68
C GLN A 307 6.31 5.79 5.13
N SER A 308 7.54 5.99 5.58
CA SER A 308 8.34 4.95 6.23
C SER A 308 7.68 4.44 7.52
N LEU A 309 7.14 5.34 8.36
CA LEU A 309 6.34 4.97 9.54
C LEU A 309 5.10 4.17 9.15
N GLY A 310 4.46 4.52 8.03
CA GLY A 310 3.28 3.82 7.53
C GLY A 310 3.52 2.35 7.22
N VAL A 311 4.70 1.99 6.72
CA VAL A 311 5.10 0.60 6.48
C VAL A 311 5.19 -0.20 7.79
N PHE A 312 5.79 0.40 8.82
CA PHE A 312 5.83 -0.23 10.15
C PHE A 312 4.44 -0.41 10.74
N PHE A 313 3.61 0.63 10.68
CA PHE A 313 2.25 0.56 11.17
C PHE A 313 1.45 -0.54 10.49
N ASP A 314 1.53 -0.63 9.17
CA ASP A 314 0.82 -1.63 8.38
C ASP A 314 1.27 -3.05 8.72
N THR A 315 2.55 -3.35 8.51
CA THR A 315 3.01 -4.74 8.53
C THR A 315 3.47 -5.19 9.93
N MET A 316 4.28 -4.37 10.62
CA MET A 316 4.80 -4.77 11.94
C MET A 316 3.71 -4.75 13.02
N LEU A 317 2.66 -3.95 12.85
CA LEU A 317 1.59 -3.89 13.82
C LEU A 317 0.33 -4.64 13.33
N VAL A 318 -0.30 -4.20 12.24
CA VAL A 318 -1.59 -4.74 11.80
C VAL A 318 -1.45 -6.16 11.26
N CYS A 319 -0.51 -6.42 10.32
CA CYS A 319 -0.32 -7.78 9.80
C CYS A 319 0.17 -8.75 10.87
N THR A 320 1.05 -8.31 11.77
CA THR A 320 1.51 -9.16 12.90
C THR A 320 0.36 -9.53 13.82
N ALA A 321 -0.51 -8.58 14.12
CA ALA A 321 -1.72 -8.82 14.91
C ALA A 321 -2.60 -9.91 14.27
N THR A 322 -2.86 -9.80 12.97
CA THR A 322 -3.60 -10.82 12.21
C THR A 322 -2.88 -12.17 12.19
N ALA A 323 -1.56 -12.16 11.96
CA ALA A 323 -0.77 -13.39 11.90
C ALA A 323 -0.82 -14.18 13.20
N ILE A 324 -0.67 -13.50 14.33
CA ILE A 324 -0.73 -14.14 15.66
C ILE A 324 -2.13 -14.75 15.88
N MET A 325 -3.19 -14.02 15.58
CA MET A 325 -4.55 -14.50 15.72
C MET A 325 -4.81 -15.76 14.87
N ILE A 326 -4.31 -15.80 13.63
CA ILE A 326 -4.45 -16.95 12.74
C ILE A 326 -3.61 -18.14 13.24
N LEU A 327 -2.39 -17.91 13.70
CA LEU A 327 -1.50 -18.96 14.19
C LEU A 327 -1.98 -19.59 15.51
N LEU A 328 -2.83 -18.91 16.26
CA LEU A 328 -3.51 -19.44 17.45
C LEU A 328 -4.74 -20.28 17.09
N TYR A 329 -5.19 -20.29 15.83
CA TYR A 329 -6.36 -21.04 15.39
C TYR A 329 -6.06 -22.54 15.30
N SER A 330 -6.79 -23.36 16.07
CA SER A 330 -6.57 -24.80 16.16
C SER A 330 -6.90 -25.55 14.86
N GLY A 331 -7.83 -25.01 14.07
CA GLY A 331 -8.26 -25.57 12.78
C GLY A 331 -7.40 -25.14 11.58
N LEU A 332 -6.25 -24.47 11.80
CA LEU A 332 -5.39 -24.00 10.73
C LEU A 332 -4.82 -25.17 9.90
N LYS A 333 -5.00 -25.07 8.58
CA LYS A 333 -4.47 -26.03 7.60
C LYS A 333 -3.54 -25.31 6.63
N PHE A 334 -2.56 -26.03 6.11
CA PHE A 334 -1.55 -25.51 5.20
C PHE A 334 -1.64 -26.16 3.81
N GLY A 335 -1.14 -25.49 2.79
CA GLY A 335 -1.03 -25.96 1.41
C GLY A 335 -2.17 -25.49 0.51
N ASP A 336 -2.02 -25.78 -0.80
CA ASP A 336 -2.87 -25.22 -1.87
C ASP A 336 -4.35 -25.62 -1.77
N ASN A 337 -4.63 -26.79 -1.18
CA ASN A 337 -6.01 -27.29 -1.00
C ASN A 337 -6.67 -26.82 0.30
N ALA A 338 -5.96 -26.05 1.14
CA ALA A 338 -6.53 -25.51 2.37
C ALA A 338 -7.36 -24.25 2.08
N PRO A 339 -8.36 -23.93 2.94
CA PRO A 339 -9.03 -22.64 2.88
C PRO A 339 -8.02 -21.48 2.92
N GLN A 340 -8.25 -20.44 2.16
CA GLN A 340 -7.35 -19.30 2.04
C GLN A 340 -8.13 -18.00 2.25
N GLY A 341 -7.42 -16.89 2.28
CA GLY A 341 -8.02 -15.57 2.31
C GLY A 341 -8.79 -15.25 3.59
N VAL A 342 -9.85 -14.47 3.45
CA VAL A 342 -10.62 -13.96 4.58
C VAL A 342 -11.34 -15.04 5.37
N ALA A 343 -11.68 -16.16 4.74
CA ALA A 343 -12.38 -17.29 5.39
C ALA A 343 -11.56 -17.89 6.54
N VAL A 344 -10.23 -17.97 6.40
CA VAL A 344 -9.34 -18.47 7.47
C VAL A 344 -9.35 -17.50 8.65
N THR A 345 -9.18 -16.21 8.41
CA THR A 345 -9.20 -15.20 9.45
C THR A 345 -10.55 -15.16 10.17
N GLN A 346 -11.63 -15.37 9.42
CA GLN A 346 -12.98 -15.42 9.98
C GLN A 346 -13.19 -16.63 10.87
N SER A 347 -12.68 -17.79 10.46
CA SER A 347 -12.72 -19.03 11.26
C SER A 347 -11.89 -18.88 12.55
N ALA A 348 -10.71 -18.27 12.45
CA ALA A 348 -9.87 -17.97 13.61
C ALA A 348 -10.58 -17.07 14.64
N LEU A 349 -11.20 -16.00 14.17
CA LEU A 349 -11.96 -15.09 15.04
C LEU A 349 -13.21 -15.75 15.65
N ASN A 350 -13.90 -16.57 14.88
CA ASN A 350 -15.04 -17.33 15.40
C ASN A 350 -14.63 -18.31 16.51
N GLU A 351 -13.45 -18.92 16.42
CA GLU A 351 -12.92 -19.78 17.48
C GLU A 351 -12.62 -18.98 18.76
N HIS A 352 -11.99 -17.81 18.62
CA HIS A 352 -11.59 -17.01 19.78
C HIS A 352 -12.72 -16.24 20.45
N LEU A 353 -13.71 -15.77 19.70
CA LEU A 353 -14.75 -14.84 20.15
C LEU A 353 -16.18 -15.32 19.87
N GLY A 354 -16.33 -16.54 19.36
CA GLY A 354 -17.63 -17.07 18.94
C GLY A 354 -18.20 -16.30 17.75
N SER A 355 -19.51 -16.34 17.57
CA SER A 355 -20.20 -15.66 16.44
C SER A 355 -19.96 -14.14 16.39
N ALA A 356 -19.66 -13.51 17.50
CA ALA A 356 -19.32 -12.09 17.56
C ALA A 356 -18.02 -11.78 16.80
N GLY A 357 -17.07 -12.72 16.79
CA GLY A 357 -15.81 -12.58 16.05
C GLY A 357 -16.02 -12.48 14.53
N GLY A 358 -16.86 -13.34 13.97
CA GLY A 358 -17.21 -13.29 12.54
C GLY A 358 -17.94 -12.03 12.13
N ILE A 359 -18.88 -11.56 12.97
CA ILE A 359 -19.59 -10.28 12.74
C ILE A 359 -18.58 -9.12 12.74
N PHE A 360 -17.74 -9.08 13.77
CA PHE A 360 -16.70 -8.07 13.90
C PHE A 360 -15.77 -8.04 12.67
N LEU A 361 -15.27 -9.21 12.26
CA LEU A 361 -14.37 -9.28 11.11
C LEU A 361 -15.04 -8.83 9.83
N THR A 362 -16.28 -9.20 9.59
CA THR A 362 -17.02 -8.78 8.40
C THR A 362 -17.16 -7.25 8.35
N ILE A 363 -17.44 -6.61 9.48
CA ILE A 363 -17.48 -5.14 9.57
C ILE A 363 -16.08 -4.57 9.34
N ALA A 364 -15.05 -5.11 9.98
CA ALA A 364 -13.67 -4.64 9.85
C ALA A 364 -13.17 -4.78 8.39
N VAL A 365 -13.36 -5.94 7.76
CA VAL A 365 -13.00 -6.18 6.36
C VAL A 365 -13.73 -5.21 5.44
N THR A 366 -15.02 -5.00 5.65
CA THR A 366 -15.83 -4.09 4.82
C THR A 366 -15.27 -2.66 4.90
N LEU A 367 -14.97 -2.18 6.10
CA LEU A 367 -14.42 -0.83 6.29
C LEU A 367 -13.00 -0.71 5.74
N PHE A 368 -12.11 -1.67 6.02
CA PHE A 368 -10.73 -1.67 5.55
C PHE A 368 -10.66 -1.75 4.03
N ALA A 369 -11.31 -2.75 3.44
CA ALA A 369 -11.30 -2.92 2.00
C ALA A 369 -11.97 -1.75 1.28
N PHE A 370 -13.06 -1.21 1.83
CA PHE A 370 -13.72 -0.06 1.22
C PHE A 370 -12.88 1.21 1.31
N SER A 371 -12.15 1.45 2.42
CA SER A 371 -11.19 2.56 2.49
C SER A 371 -10.07 2.42 1.45
N SER A 372 -9.63 1.17 1.19
CA SER A 372 -8.66 0.89 0.13
C SER A 372 -9.21 1.15 -1.27
N VAL A 373 -10.48 0.81 -1.54
CA VAL A 373 -11.13 1.17 -2.83
C VAL A 373 -11.01 2.67 -3.10
N VAL A 374 -11.26 3.48 -2.09
CA VAL A 374 -11.21 4.94 -2.19
C VAL A 374 -9.77 5.45 -2.38
N GLY A 375 -8.81 4.92 -1.63
CA GLY A 375 -7.39 5.26 -1.76
C GLY A 375 -6.80 4.85 -3.11
N ASN A 376 -7.09 3.64 -3.54
CA ASN A 376 -6.66 3.09 -4.83
C ASN A 376 -7.23 3.89 -6.02
N TYR A 377 -8.49 4.27 -5.91
CA TYR A 377 -9.10 5.18 -6.90
C TYR A 377 -8.33 6.49 -7.00
N TYR A 378 -7.96 7.10 -5.86
CA TYR A 378 -7.17 8.34 -5.87
C TYR A 378 -5.84 8.17 -6.61
N TYR A 379 -5.13 7.06 -6.40
CA TYR A 379 -3.88 6.78 -7.11
C TYR A 379 -4.09 6.72 -8.62
N GLY A 380 -5.13 6.02 -9.06
CA GLY A 380 -5.48 5.97 -10.48
C GLY A 380 -5.87 7.34 -11.04
N GLN A 381 -6.72 8.09 -10.34
CA GLN A 381 -7.14 9.43 -10.77
C GLN A 381 -5.95 10.36 -10.97
N SER A 382 -5.02 10.42 -10.01
CA SER A 382 -3.82 11.25 -10.10
C SER A 382 -2.97 10.93 -11.34
N ASN A 383 -2.91 9.66 -11.73
CA ASN A 383 -2.16 9.22 -12.90
C ASN A 383 -2.93 9.38 -14.22
N ILE A 384 -4.24 9.24 -14.22
CA ILE A 384 -5.07 9.62 -15.39
C ILE A 384 -4.94 11.12 -15.67
N GLU A 385 -4.94 11.95 -14.63
CA GLU A 385 -4.75 13.41 -14.77
C GLU A 385 -3.32 13.81 -15.19
N PHE A 386 -2.32 12.97 -14.90
CA PHE A 386 -0.98 13.10 -15.48
C PHE A 386 -0.98 12.82 -16.99
N LEU A 387 -1.72 11.79 -17.41
CA LEU A 387 -1.79 11.39 -18.83
C LEU A 387 -2.65 12.34 -19.67
N SER A 388 -3.78 12.80 -19.11
CA SER A 388 -4.75 13.63 -19.84
C SER A 388 -5.57 14.52 -18.90
N THR A 389 -5.79 15.74 -19.33
CA THR A 389 -6.66 16.71 -18.64
C THR A 389 -8.11 16.69 -19.17
N ASN A 390 -8.43 15.76 -20.06
CA ASN A 390 -9.77 15.65 -20.68
C ASN A 390 -10.80 15.09 -19.68
N ARG A 391 -11.85 15.87 -19.42
CA ARG A 391 -12.93 15.50 -18.49
C ARG A 391 -13.69 14.23 -18.91
N VAL A 392 -13.78 13.95 -20.20
CA VAL A 392 -14.46 12.74 -20.73
C VAL A 392 -13.64 11.49 -20.37
N ILE A 393 -12.32 11.56 -20.53
CA ILE A 393 -11.42 10.44 -20.14
C ILE A 393 -11.55 10.16 -18.63
N LEU A 394 -11.55 11.20 -17.82
CA LEU A 394 -11.73 11.06 -16.36
C LEU A 394 -13.10 10.47 -16.01
N PHE A 395 -14.16 10.86 -16.72
CA PHE A 395 -15.49 10.30 -16.52
C PHE A 395 -15.55 8.81 -16.87
N ILE A 396 -15.02 8.43 -18.05
CA ILE A 396 -14.92 7.03 -18.48
C ILE A 396 -14.13 6.21 -17.46
N PHE A 397 -12.98 6.73 -17.00
CA PHE A 397 -12.16 6.09 -15.96
C PHE A 397 -12.98 5.82 -14.69
N ARG A 398 -13.74 6.80 -14.20
CA ARG A 398 -14.63 6.64 -13.03
C ARG A 398 -15.68 5.56 -13.23
N CYS A 399 -16.31 5.54 -14.38
CA CYS A 399 -17.30 4.50 -14.73
C CYS A 399 -16.65 3.10 -14.74
N LEU A 400 -15.44 2.98 -15.32
CA LEU A 400 -14.70 1.71 -15.33
C LEU A 400 -14.36 1.23 -13.92
N VAL A 401 -13.93 2.11 -13.02
CA VAL A 401 -13.68 1.74 -11.62
C VAL A 401 -14.93 1.16 -10.97
N VAL A 402 -16.08 1.81 -11.13
CA VAL A 402 -17.37 1.34 -10.57
C VAL A 402 -17.74 -0.04 -11.12
N VAL A 403 -17.61 -0.23 -12.43
CA VAL A 403 -17.88 -1.53 -13.07
C VAL A 403 -16.95 -2.62 -12.55
N LEU A 404 -15.66 -2.32 -12.40
CA LEU A 404 -14.67 -3.30 -11.93
C LEU A 404 -14.82 -3.64 -10.45
N VAL A 405 -15.29 -2.72 -9.62
CA VAL A 405 -15.70 -3.04 -8.24
C VAL A 405 -16.84 -4.07 -8.22
N PHE A 406 -17.83 -3.94 -9.11
CA PHE A 406 -18.87 -4.96 -9.25
C PHE A 406 -18.29 -6.30 -9.74
N VAL A 407 -17.49 -6.27 -10.81
CA VAL A 407 -16.87 -7.47 -11.41
C VAL A 407 -16.02 -8.23 -10.37
N GLY A 408 -15.22 -7.51 -9.57
CA GLY A 408 -14.40 -8.11 -8.52
C GLY A 408 -15.22 -8.89 -7.49
N ALA A 409 -16.39 -8.38 -7.12
CA ALA A 409 -17.26 -9.07 -6.15
C ALA A 409 -17.77 -10.44 -6.65
N VAL A 410 -17.87 -10.64 -7.97
CA VAL A 410 -18.53 -11.83 -8.58
C VAL A 410 -17.55 -12.82 -9.23
N VAL A 411 -16.30 -12.45 -9.43
CA VAL A 411 -15.24 -13.28 -10.03
C VAL A 411 -14.57 -14.14 -8.95
N LYS A 412 -13.96 -15.26 -9.34
CA LYS A 412 -13.24 -16.14 -8.41
C LYS A 412 -12.05 -15.45 -7.75
N THR A 413 -11.88 -15.67 -6.47
CA THR A 413 -10.81 -15.10 -5.63
C THR A 413 -9.42 -15.37 -6.23
N GLU A 414 -9.16 -16.58 -6.68
CA GLU A 414 -7.86 -16.96 -7.28
C GLU A 414 -7.51 -16.11 -8.50
N THR A 415 -8.43 -15.92 -9.44
CA THR A 415 -8.22 -15.11 -10.65
C THR A 415 -7.90 -13.66 -10.30
N VAL A 416 -8.62 -13.11 -9.31
CA VAL A 416 -8.43 -11.73 -8.85
C VAL A 416 -7.05 -11.53 -8.22
N TRP A 417 -6.64 -12.45 -7.32
CA TRP A 417 -5.34 -12.34 -6.65
C TRP A 417 -4.17 -12.59 -7.60
N ASN A 418 -4.25 -13.55 -8.52
CA ASN A 418 -3.19 -13.79 -9.50
C ASN A 418 -3.02 -12.59 -10.44
N THR A 419 -4.12 -11.94 -10.84
CA THR A 419 -4.06 -10.71 -11.64
C THR A 419 -3.39 -9.58 -10.85
N ALA A 420 -3.72 -9.44 -9.58
CA ALA A 420 -3.12 -8.44 -8.70
C ALA A 420 -1.61 -8.65 -8.55
N ASP A 421 -1.17 -9.87 -8.35
CA ASP A 421 0.23 -10.23 -8.23
C ASP A 421 1.04 -9.87 -9.48
N LEU A 422 0.50 -10.17 -10.67
CA LEU A 422 1.15 -9.83 -11.95
C LEU A 422 1.41 -8.32 -12.08
N PHE A 423 0.36 -7.53 -11.95
CA PHE A 423 0.46 -6.08 -12.16
C PHE A 423 1.24 -5.38 -11.05
N MET A 424 1.13 -5.86 -9.81
CA MET A 424 1.95 -5.42 -8.68
C MET A 424 3.44 -5.60 -8.95
N GLY A 425 3.84 -6.76 -9.43
CA GLY A 425 5.24 -7.05 -9.74
C GLY A 425 5.79 -6.17 -10.86
N LEU A 426 5.03 -5.99 -11.95
CA LEU A 426 5.40 -5.09 -13.06
C LEU A 426 5.62 -3.66 -12.57
N MET A 427 4.70 -3.15 -11.76
CA MET A 427 4.77 -1.80 -11.22
C MET A 427 5.98 -1.63 -10.29
N ALA A 428 6.23 -2.62 -9.42
CA ALA A 428 7.37 -2.60 -8.50
C ALA A 428 8.71 -2.55 -9.24
N ILE A 429 8.88 -3.33 -10.32
CA ILE A 429 10.12 -3.32 -11.14
C ILE A 429 10.40 -1.90 -11.65
N VAL A 430 9.42 -1.28 -12.30
CA VAL A 430 9.60 0.06 -12.88
C VAL A 430 9.94 1.09 -11.80
N ASN A 431 9.25 1.03 -10.66
CA ASN A 431 9.48 1.98 -9.59
C ASN A 431 10.83 1.80 -8.89
N ILE A 432 11.19 0.56 -8.52
CA ILE A 432 12.46 0.29 -7.83
C ILE A 432 13.65 0.74 -8.68
N ILE A 433 13.66 0.44 -9.97
CA ILE A 433 14.72 0.90 -10.89
C ILE A 433 14.78 2.44 -10.91
N SER A 434 13.63 3.09 -10.95
CA SER A 434 13.54 4.56 -11.01
C SER A 434 14.04 5.21 -9.72
N ILE A 435 13.67 4.69 -8.54
CA ILE A 435 14.11 5.27 -7.27
C ILE A 435 15.58 4.96 -6.95
N ILE A 436 16.14 3.85 -7.46
CA ILE A 436 17.61 3.62 -7.41
C ILE A 436 18.31 4.73 -8.18
N GLY A 437 17.86 5.03 -9.40
CA GLY A 437 18.45 6.09 -10.24
C GLY A 437 18.36 7.49 -9.62
N LEU A 438 17.34 7.76 -8.80
CA LEU A 438 17.12 9.06 -8.15
C LEU A 438 17.54 9.09 -6.67
N SER A 439 18.06 8.01 -6.13
CA SER A 439 18.34 7.87 -4.69
C SER A 439 19.28 8.94 -4.14
N ASN A 440 20.24 9.40 -4.93
CA ASN A 440 21.18 10.47 -4.56
C ASN A 440 20.45 11.79 -4.21
N VAL A 441 19.34 12.09 -4.88
CA VAL A 441 18.50 13.25 -4.57
C VAL A 441 17.91 13.12 -3.16
N ALA A 442 17.32 11.96 -2.85
CA ALA A 442 16.74 11.72 -1.53
C ALA A 442 17.80 11.74 -0.41
N PHE A 443 18.99 11.19 -0.68
CA PHE A 443 20.09 11.22 0.30
C PHE A 443 20.63 12.64 0.53
N ALA A 444 20.75 13.47 -0.50
CA ALA A 444 21.14 14.85 -0.36
C ALA A 444 20.12 15.65 0.49
N LEU A 445 18.83 15.46 0.22
CA LEU A 445 17.74 16.05 1.01
C LEU A 445 17.75 15.60 2.47
N MET A 446 18.01 14.33 2.72
CA MET A 446 18.12 13.81 4.07
C MET A 446 19.30 14.46 4.81
N LYS A 447 20.43 14.67 4.14
CA LYS A 447 21.61 15.35 4.70
C LYS A 447 21.29 16.80 5.06
N ASP A 448 20.61 17.52 4.16
CA ASP A 448 20.14 18.90 4.41
C ASP A 448 19.18 18.97 5.60
N TYR A 449 18.16 18.10 5.60
CA TYR A 449 17.21 18.00 6.70
C TYR A 449 17.90 17.81 8.05
N GLN A 450 18.84 16.85 8.13
CA GLN A 450 19.57 16.56 9.36
C GLN A 450 20.48 17.69 9.79
N LYS A 451 21.08 18.42 8.86
CA LYS A 451 21.89 19.61 9.15
C LYS A 451 21.05 20.69 9.83
N GLN A 452 19.88 21.02 9.24
CA GLN A 452 18.96 22.01 9.82
C GLN A 452 18.43 21.59 11.19
N LYS A 453 18.15 20.29 11.38
CA LYS A 453 17.74 19.74 12.71
C LYS A 453 18.82 19.87 13.77
N LYS A 454 20.10 19.61 13.43
CA LYS A 454 21.23 19.80 14.35
C LYS A 454 21.41 21.26 14.76
N GLU A 455 21.03 22.20 13.89
CA GLU A 455 21.03 23.64 14.18
C GLU A 455 19.80 24.09 15.01
N GLY A 456 18.95 23.15 15.46
CA GLY A 456 17.74 23.44 16.23
C GLY A 456 16.59 24.03 15.43
N LYS A 457 16.67 24.05 14.08
CA LYS A 457 15.67 24.63 13.19
C LYS A 457 14.57 23.64 12.84
N ASN A 458 13.37 24.14 12.51
CA ASN A 458 12.40 23.35 11.76
C ASN A 458 12.81 23.35 10.28
N PRO A 459 13.15 22.18 9.68
CA PRO A 459 13.69 22.14 8.34
C PRO A 459 12.75 22.72 7.28
N VAL A 460 13.32 23.59 6.45
CA VAL A 460 12.65 24.19 5.29
C VAL A 460 13.49 23.90 4.05
N PHE A 461 12.85 23.36 3.04
CA PHE A 461 13.53 23.02 1.80
C PHE A 461 13.71 24.27 0.91
N LYS A 462 14.96 24.51 0.54
CA LYS A 462 15.35 25.52 -0.45
C LYS A 462 16.26 24.86 -1.48
N PRO A 463 15.83 24.72 -2.74
CA PRO A 463 16.62 24.04 -3.77
C PRO A 463 18.05 24.59 -3.92
N GLU A 464 18.24 25.89 -3.73
CA GLU A 464 19.54 26.56 -3.80
C GLU A 464 20.53 26.16 -2.71
N ASN A 465 20.09 25.54 -1.63
CA ASN A 465 20.94 25.09 -0.52
C ASN A 465 21.55 23.71 -0.77
N LEU A 466 21.14 23.01 -1.81
CA LEU A 466 21.66 21.67 -2.10
C LEU A 466 22.93 21.75 -2.96
N GLU A 467 23.87 20.85 -2.66
CA GLU A 467 25.11 20.69 -3.42
C GLU A 467 24.90 20.00 -4.78
N ILE A 468 23.65 19.61 -5.11
CA ILE A 468 23.28 18.91 -6.35
C ILE A 468 22.32 19.80 -7.17
N ASN A 469 22.49 19.78 -8.48
CA ASN A 469 21.54 20.43 -9.38
C ASN A 469 20.28 19.61 -9.49
N LEU A 470 19.14 20.21 -9.13
CA LEU A 470 17.83 19.60 -9.27
C LEU A 470 17.12 20.18 -10.49
N PHE A 471 16.86 19.34 -11.47
CA PHE A 471 16.08 19.71 -12.66
C PHE A 471 14.60 19.37 -12.46
N GLY A 472 13.71 20.13 -13.11
CA GLY A 472 12.27 19.81 -13.16
C GLY A 472 11.47 20.09 -11.89
N ILE A 473 12.01 20.81 -10.91
CA ILE A 473 11.29 21.23 -9.71
C ILE A 473 10.37 22.40 -10.05
N SER A 474 9.09 22.33 -9.68
CA SER A 474 8.11 23.37 -10.00
C SER A 474 7.31 23.91 -8.82
N ALA A 475 7.20 23.14 -7.71
CA ALA A 475 6.36 23.49 -6.57
C ALA A 475 7.14 24.00 -5.34
N TRP A 476 8.45 24.25 -5.48
CA TRP A 476 9.33 24.70 -4.41
C TRP A 476 10.07 25.97 -4.84
N GLY A 477 9.98 27.03 -4.03
CA GLY A 477 10.63 28.33 -4.29
C GLY A 477 9.68 29.39 -4.85
N ALA A 478 9.56 30.52 -4.16
CA ALA A 478 8.80 31.67 -4.62
C ALA A 478 9.45 32.28 -5.88
N ASN A 479 8.71 32.34 -6.95
CA ASN A 479 8.94 33.22 -8.14
C ASN A 479 10.07 32.91 -9.15
N LYS A 480 10.97 31.94 -8.97
CA LYS A 480 12.01 31.68 -9.99
C LYS A 480 11.59 30.74 -11.13
N TYR A 481 10.49 30.00 -10.97
CA TYR A 481 10.07 28.94 -11.91
C TYR A 481 8.79 29.24 -12.68
N LYS A 482 8.25 30.47 -12.61
CA LYS A 482 7.08 30.90 -13.40
C LYS A 482 7.29 30.91 -14.91
N ASN A 483 8.53 30.78 -15.40
CA ASN A 483 8.87 30.95 -16.81
C ASN A 483 9.36 29.68 -17.54
N SER A 484 9.24 28.47 -16.99
CA SER A 484 9.69 27.24 -17.65
C SER A 484 8.60 26.47 -18.39
N ASP A 485 7.36 26.93 -18.36
CA ASP A 485 6.23 26.32 -19.08
C ASP A 485 5.81 27.18 -20.30
N LYS A 486 6.78 27.51 -21.17
CA LYS A 486 6.50 27.93 -22.54
C LYS A 486 7.06 26.91 -23.52
#